data_ef18d741bcbaca8d76d407ef1a1ddf71
#
_entry.id   ef18d741bcbaca8d76d407ef1a1ddf71
#
_cell.length_a   1.000
_cell.length_b   1.000
_cell.length_c   1.000
_cell.angle_alpha   90.00
_cell.angle_beta   90.00
_cell.angle_gamma   90.00
#
_symmetry.space_group_name_H-M   'P 1'
#
loop_
_entity.id
_entity.type
_entity.pdbx_description
1 polymer ?
#
loop_
_entity_poly.entity_id
_entity_poly.type
_entity_poly.pdbx_seq_one_letter_code
_entity_poly.pdbx_strand_id
1 'polypeptide(L)'
;GGSKGIALHTHGHKFTVLERDGVQINESNQTPQDVLWLPTSQRYDLELSFFNDGQHAYGPGIWLFHDHQNKGVTTDGIGPGGNISAIVYEEYLDEFGWPLTRGVDYTQYFSVDYYKKQLPIWGAYAPSLFAEPGRDIILLIRALFFALFFGVFLANCRFIFSKERDR
;
A
#
# COMPACT_ATOMS: atom_id res chain seq x y z
N GLY A 1 -2.98 17.31 -14.83
CA GLY A 1 -3.81 16.15 -15.00
C GLY A 1 -3.02 14.98 -15.55
N GLY A 2 -3.11 13.85 -14.86
CA GLY A 2 -2.48 12.61 -15.30
C GLY A 2 -3.26 11.94 -16.43
N SER A 3 -2.61 11.05 -17.16
CA SER A 3 -3.23 10.25 -18.23
C SER A 3 -4.09 9.09 -17.70
N LYS A 4 -4.15 8.92 -16.38
CA LYS A 4 -4.89 7.83 -15.71
C LYS A 4 -5.79 8.41 -14.63
N GLY A 5 -6.92 7.74 -14.38
CA GLY A 5 -7.80 8.09 -13.28
C GLY A 5 -7.16 7.80 -11.91
N ILE A 6 -7.84 8.25 -10.87
CA ILE A 6 -7.48 8.07 -9.46
C ILE A 6 -8.59 7.25 -8.80
N ALA A 7 -8.24 6.25 -8.01
CA ALA A 7 -9.18 5.56 -7.13
C ALA A 7 -9.11 6.22 -5.75
N LEU A 8 -9.87 7.31 -5.59
CA LEU A 8 -9.91 8.06 -4.34
C LEU A 8 -10.53 7.21 -3.25
N HIS A 9 -9.83 7.03 -2.13
CA HIS A 9 -10.28 6.24 -0.99
C HIS A 9 -10.12 7.00 0.32
N THR A 10 -11.17 6.93 1.15
CA THR A 10 -11.18 7.49 2.50
C THR A 10 -11.23 6.37 3.53
N HIS A 11 -10.39 6.44 4.55
CA HIS A 11 -10.48 5.58 5.71
C HIS A 11 -11.38 6.22 6.79
N GLY A 12 -12.09 5.40 7.53
CA GLY A 12 -12.91 5.83 8.67
C GLY A 12 -14.08 6.75 8.35
N HIS A 13 -14.26 7.13 7.09
CA HIS A 13 -15.33 8.00 6.61
C HIS A 13 -15.85 7.51 5.27
N LYS A 14 -17.14 7.69 5.06
CA LYS A 14 -17.76 7.56 3.75
C LYS A 14 -18.15 8.93 3.24
N PHE A 15 -18.01 9.13 1.96
CA PHE A 15 -18.50 10.33 1.30
C PHE A 15 -19.70 10.01 0.41
N THR A 16 -20.55 11.01 0.22
CA THR A 16 -21.66 10.99 -0.72
C THR A 16 -21.30 11.88 -1.90
N VAL A 17 -21.48 11.40 -3.12
CA VAL A 17 -21.27 12.20 -4.32
C VAL A 17 -22.49 13.07 -4.56
N LEU A 18 -22.32 14.39 -4.45
CA LEU A 18 -23.40 15.37 -4.68
C LEU A 18 -23.48 15.78 -6.14
N GLU A 19 -22.33 16.04 -6.77
CA GLU A 19 -22.27 16.51 -8.15
C GLU A 19 -21.17 15.81 -8.94
N ARG A 20 -21.39 15.70 -10.24
CA ARG A 20 -20.39 15.24 -11.18
C ARG A 20 -20.31 16.21 -12.36
N ASP A 21 -19.11 16.76 -12.58
CA ASP A 21 -18.85 17.75 -13.63
C ASP A 21 -19.80 18.98 -13.59
N GLY A 22 -20.22 19.38 -12.37
CA GLY A 22 -21.16 20.48 -12.15
C GLY A 22 -22.62 20.12 -12.36
N VAL A 23 -22.93 18.83 -12.52
CA VAL A 23 -24.30 18.33 -12.60
C VAL A 23 -24.68 17.62 -11.31
N GLN A 24 -25.74 18.11 -10.67
CA GLN A 24 -26.24 17.53 -9.42
C GLN A 24 -26.75 16.10 -9.65
N ILE A 25 -26.36 15.19 -8.76
CA ILE A 25 -26.88 13.84 -8.70
C ILE A 25 -28.20 13.85 -7.93
N ASN A 26 -29.22 13.21 -8.49
CA ASN A 26 -30.51 13.09 -7.83
C ASN A 26 -30.32 12.41 -6.46
N GLU A 27 -30.95 12.97 -5.41
CA GLU A 27 -30.85 12.49 -4.04
C GLU A 27 -31.10 10.98 -3.90
N SER A 28 -32.06 10.43 -4.66
CA SER A 28 -32.34 9.00 -4.66
C SER A 28 -31.17 8.11 -5.15
N ASN A 29 -30.19 8.69 -5.84
CA ASN A 29 -29.01 8.03 -6.38
C ASN A 29 -27.74 8.36 -5.60
N GLN A 30 -27.83 9.21 -4.59
CA GLN A 30 -26.73 9.55 -3.71
C GLN A 30 -26.55 8.44 -2.70
N THR A 31 -25.45 7.70 -2.81
CA THR A 31 -25.10 6.60 -1.89
C THR A 31 -23.77 6.85 -1.23
N PRO A 32 -23.68 6.65 0.10
CA PRO A 32 -22.40 6.72 0.79
C PRO A 32 -21.44 5.64 0.31
N GLN A 33 -20.20 6.03 0.01
CA GLN A 33 -19.14 5.14 -0.44
C GLN A 33 -17.78 5.60 0.09
N ASP A 34 -16.82 4.73 0.14
CA ASP A 34 -15.46 5.01 0.61
C ASP A 34 -14.41 4.98 -0.51
N VAL A 35 -14.80 4.57 -1.70
CA VAL A 35 -13.96 4.58 -2.90
C VAL A 35 -14.70 5.21 -4.07
N LEU A 36 -14.03 6.12 -4.77
CA LEU A 36 -14.53 6.73 -6.00
C LEU A 36 -13.47 6.67 -7.10
N TRP A 37 -13.82 6.11 -8.22
CA TRP A 37 -12.99 6.22 -9.41
C TRP A 37 -13.18 7.60 -10.06
N LEU A 38 -12.11 8.39 -10.10
CA LEU A 38 -12.06 9.68 -10.79
C LEU A 38 -11.28 9.52 -12.09
N PRO A 39 -11.97 9.44 -13.23
CA PRO A 39 -11.33 9.52 -14.55
C PRO A 39 -10.66 10.86 -14.78
N THR A 40 -9.72 10.87 -15.72
CA THR A 40 -9.02 12.11 -16.12
C THR A 40 -10.03 13.17 -16.54
N SER A 41 -9.84 14.41 -16.06
CA SER A 41 -10.66 15.60 -16.36
C SER A 41 -12.06 15.61 -15.75
N GLN A 42 -12.47 14.60 -14.98
CA GLN A 42 -13.73 14.66 -14.23
C GLN A 42 -13.57 15.38 -12.89
N ARG A 43 -14.64 15.99 -12.44
CA ARG A 43 -14.77 16.66 -11.14
C ARG A 43 -15.97 16.09 -10.39
N TYR A 44 -15.82 16.00 -9.08
CA TYR A 44 -16.88 15.52 -8.19
C TYR A 44 -16.92 16.39 -6.96
N ASP A 45 -18.12 16.73 -6.54
CA ASP A 45 -18.35 17.36 -5.25
C ASP A 45 -18.82 16.29 -4.27
N LEU A 46 -18.08 16.19 -3.17
CA LEU A 46 -18.23 15.12 -2.19
C LEU A 46 -18.63 15.73 -0.85
N GLU A 47 -19.62 15.14 -0.21
CA GLU A 47 -19.97 15.44 1.18
C GLU A 47 -19.40 14.34 2.08
N LEU A 48 -18.62 14.72 3.10
CA LEU A 48 -18.14 13.81 4.14
C LEU A 48 -18.93 14.06 5.42
N SER A 49 -19.42 12.98 6.02
CA SER A 49 -19.98 13.03 7.38
C SER A 49 -18.87 12.85 8.41
N PHE A 50 -18.84 13.69 9.43
CA PHE A 50 -17.94 13.56 10.58
C PHE A 50 -18.68 13.12 11.85
N PHE A 51 -19.98 12.91 11.75
CA PHE A 51 -20.78 12.39 12.85
C PHE A 51 -20.52 10.89 13.01
N ASN A 52 -20.05 10.51 14.20
CA ASN A 52 -19.78 9.10 14.51
C ASN A 52 -21.10 8.33 14.69
N ASP A 53 -21.54 7.68 13.62
CA ASP A 53 -22.71 6.80 13.62
C ASP A 53 -22.32 5.32 13.44
N GLY A 54 -21.00 5.04 13.37
CA GLY A 54 -20.46 3.70 13.16
C GLY A 54 -20.72 3.14 11.76
N GLN A 55 -21.29 3.92 10.85
CA GLN A 55 -21.62 3.52 9.49
C GLN A 55 -21.01 4.45 8.44
N HIS A 56 -21.18 5.76 8.60
CA HIS A 56 -20.67 6.78 7.67
C HIS A 56 -19.38 7.40 8.19
N ALA A 57 -19.21 7.46 9.52
CA ALA A 57 -17.96 7.87 10.15
C ALA A 57 -17.73 7.07 11.44
N TYR A 58 -16.48 6.81 11.74
CA TYR A 58 -16.06 6.07 12.94
C TYR A 58 -15.54 6.98 14.05
N GLY A 59 -15.71 8.30 13.89
CA GLY A 59 -15.37 9.30 14.90
C GLY A 59 -13.92 9.77 14.83
N PRO A 60 -13.47 10.44 15.92
CA PRO A 60 -12.18 11.09 15.97
C PRO A 60 -11.00 10.15 15.74
N GLY A 61 -10.00 10.64 15.02
CA GLY A 61 -8.81 9.86 14.71
C GLY A 61 -7.89 10.53 13.69
N ILE A 62 -6.94 9.76 13.20
CA ILE A 62 -6.10 10.07 12.04
C ILE A 62 -6.44 9.06 10.97
N TRP A 63 -7.12 9.49 9.92
CA TRP A 63 -7.66 8.64 8.89
C TRP A 63 -7.00 8.90 7.54
N LEU A 64 -6.49 7.87 6.89
CA LEU A 64 -5.88 8.00 5.57
C LEU A 64 -6.90 8.43 4.52
N PHE A 65 -6.44 9.26 3.62
CA PHE A 65 -7.14 9.72 2.44
C PHE A 65 -6.17 9.66 1.25
N HIS A 66 -6.38 8.73 0.32
CA HIS A 66 -5.35 8.43 -0.67
C HIS A 66 -5.88 7.83 -1.96
N ASP A 67 -5.03 7.77 -2.99
CA ASP A 67 -5.27 6.95 -4.17
C ASP A 67 -5.06 5.48 -3.83
N HIS A 68 -6.06 4.65 -4.03
CA HIS A 68 -5.98 3.21 -3.73
C HIS A 68 -5.18 2.41 -4.77
N GLN A 69 -4.70 3.04 -5.83
CA GLN A 69 -3.78 2.39 -6.77
C GLN A 69 -2.37 2.35 -6.18
N ASN A 70 -1.71 1.20 -6.22
CA ASN A 70 -0.35 1.03 -5.67
C ASN A 70 0.66 2.05 -6.20
N LYS A 71 0.54 2.42 -7.48
CA LYS A 71 1.39 3.46 -8.08
C LYS A 71 1.03 4.87 -7.64
N GLY A 72 -0.22 5.09 -7.23
CA GLY A 72 -0.72 6.39 -6.80
C GLY A 72 -0.20 6.80 -5.41
N VAL A 73 0.21 5.84 -4.59
CA VAL A 73 0.74 6.08 -3.24
C VAL A 73 2.27 5.97 -3.17
N THR A 74 2.93 6.19 -4.30
CA THR A 74 4.39 6.21 -4.39
C THR A 74 4.89 7.46 -5.09
N THR A 75 6.11 7.89 -4.75
CA THR A 75 6.87 8.90 -5.47
C THR A 75 8.10 8.23 -6.03
N ASP A 76 8.24 8.22 -7.36
CA ASP A 76 9.33 7.52 -8.07
C ASP A 76 9.49 6.05 -7.66
N GLY A 77 8.35 5.37 -7.43
CA GLY A 77 8.30 3.99 -7.00
C GLY A 77 8.63 3.76 -5.52
N ILE A 78 8.80 4.82 -4.73
CA ILE A 78 9.06 4.76 -3.30
C ILE A 78 7.77 5.11 -2.55
N GLY A 79 7.34 4.25 -1.65
CA GLY A 79 6.21 4.45 -0.76
C GLY A 79 6.65 4.70 0.70
N PRO A 80 5.82 5.39 1.49
CA PRO A 80 4.62 6.12 1.10
C PRO A 80 4.94 7.43 0.38
N GLY A 81 4.02 7.88 -0.49
CA GLY A 81 4.19 9.13 -1.24
C GLY A 81 3.06 9.32 -2.24
N GLY A 82 3.27 10.20 -3.24
CA GLY A 82 2.26 10.45 -4.27
C GLY A 82 0.98 11.06 -3.71
N ASN A 83 -0.16 10.50 -4.06
CA ASN A 83 -1.49 10.96 -3.64
C ASN A 83 -1.88 10.32 -2.30
N ILE A 84 -1.21 10.68 -1.23
CA ILE A 84 -1.54 10.27 0.12
C ILE A 84 -1.67 11.49 1.02
N SER A 85 -2.71 11.52 1.83
CA SER A 85 -3.01 12.55 2.82
C SER A 85 -3.73 11.92 4.00
N ALA A 86 -4.17 12.72 4.95
CA ALA A 86 -4.95 12.27 6.08
C ALA A 86 -6.03 13.29 6.46
N ILE A 87 -7.15 12.78 6.95
CA ILE A 87 -8.13 13.52 7.72
C ILE A 87 -7.70 13.40 9.18
N VAL A 88 -7.37 14.53 9.81
CA VAL A 88 -6.88 14.55 11.18
C VAL A 88 -7.83 15.39 12.02
N TYR A 89 -8.39 14.80 13.06
CA TYR A 89 -9.23 15.51 14.01
C TYR A 89 -8.36 16.36 14.95
N GLU A 90 -8.89 17.50 15.42
CA GLU A 90 -8.14 18.50 16.18
C GLU A 90 -7.45 17.92 17.43
N GLU A 91 -8.12 17.03 18.15
CA GLU A 91 -7.56 16.36 19.33
C GLU A 91 -6.42 15.39 19.04
N TYR A 92 -6.14 15.15 17.77
CA TYR A 92 -5.01 14.33 17.29
C TYR A 92 -3.89 15.17 16.68
N LEU A 93 -3.93 16.48 16.86
CA LEU A 93 -2.87 17.40 16.49
C LEU A 93 -2.04 17.80 17.72
N ASP A 94 -0.74 18.00 17.49
CA ASP A 94 0.14 18.61 18.48
C ASP A 94 0.00 20.15 18.49
N GLU A 95 0.75 20.81 19.36
CA GLU A 95 0.76 22.29 19.48
C GLU A 95 1.22 23.04 18.22
N PHE A 96 1.85 22.33 17.28
CA PHE A 96 2.31 22.87 15.99
C PHE A 96 1.37 22.53 14.83
N GLY A 97 0.28 21.82 15.11
CA GLY A 97 -0.67 21.36 14.09
C GLY A 97 -0.22 20.11 13.32
N TRP A 98 0.74 19.35 13.84
CA TRP A 98 1.14 18.07 13.26
C TRP A 98 0.36 16.91 13.89
N PRO A 99 0.10 15.86 13.13
CA PRO A 99 -0.54 14.67 13.67
C PRO A 99 0.26 14.04 14.81
N LEU A 100 -0.40 13.67 15.90
CA LEU A 100 0.18 12.96 17.03
C LEU A 100 0.70 11.60 16.58
N THR A 101 2.01 11.42 16.67
CA THR A 101 2.69 10.24 16.11
C THR A 101 2.75 9.05 17.05
N ARG A 102 2.48 9.27 18.35
CA ARG A 102 2.57 8.24 19.41
C ARG A 102 3.85 7.38 19.33
N GLY A 103 4.98 8.03 19.08
CA GLY A 103 6.30 7.40 19.00
C GLY A 103 6.74 6.99 17.58
N VAL A 104 5.95 7.28 16.56
CA VAL A 104 6.38 7.11 15.16
C VAL A 104 6.85 8.45 14.61
N ASP A 105 8.09 8.55 14.19
CA ASP A 105 8.60 9.74 13.52
C ASP A 105 8.22 9.73 12.03
N TYR A 106 7.19 10.50 11.68
CA TYR A 106 6.77 10.66 10.29
C TYR A 106 7.61 11.65 9.50
N THR A 107 8.40 12.49 10.16
CA THR A 107 9.15 13.56 9.48
C THR A 107 10.16 13.01 8.48
N GLN A 108 10.70 11.83 8.74
CA GLN A 108 11.61 11.14 7.83
C GLN A 108 10.99 10.89 6.45
N TYR A 109 9.66 10.61 6.36
CA TYR A 109 8.96 10.36 5.10
C TYR A 109 8.75 11.61 4.25
N PHE A 110 9.00 12.78 4.82
CA PHE A 110 8.94 14.07 4.12
C PHE A 110 10.34 14.64 3.83
N SER A 111 11.39 13.86 4.08
CA SER A 111 12.77 14.28 3.87
C SER A 111 13.26 13.95 2.46
N VAL A 112 14.18 14.79 1.96
CA VAL A 112 14.84 14.56 0.68
C VAL A 112 15.65 13.25 0.70
N ASP A 113 16.24 12.90 1.83
CA ASP A 113 17.08 11.71 1.99
C ASP A 113 16.27 10.43 1.87
N TYR A 114 15.02 10.43 2.32
CA TYR A 114 14.10 9.32 2.11
C TYR A 114 13.89 9.04 0.61
N TYR A 115 13.57 10.08 -0.17
CA TYR A 115 13.32 9.93 -1.61
C TYR A 115 14.60 9.73 -2.44
N LYS A 116 15.76 10.08 -1.89
CA LYS A 116 17.06 9.70 -2.47
C LYS A 116 17.51 8.29 -2.10
N LYS A 117 16.67 7.52 -1.39
CA LYS A 117 16.97 6.15 -0.92
C LYS A 117 18.16 6.10 0.06
N GLN A 118 18.39 7.17 0.78
CA GLN A 118 19.46 7.30 1.79
C GLN A 118 18.99 6.89 3.19
N LEU A 119 17.65 6.78 3.38
CA LEU A 119 17.02 6.27 4.60
C LEU A 119 16.34 4.94 4.32
N PRO A 120 16.10 4.11 5.35
CA PRO A 120 15.31 2.90 5.21
C PRO A 120 13.94 3.21 4.60
N ILE A 121 13.61 2.58 3.49
CA ILE A 121 12.35 2.80 2.76
C ILE A 121 11.33 1.79 3.28
N TRP A 122 10.24 2.29 3.84
CA TRP A 122 9.17 1.45 4.35
C TRP A 122 8.46 0.74 3.18
N GLY A 123 8.37 -0.61 3.25
CA GLY A 123 7.70 -1.41 2.22
C GLY A 123 8.45 -1.55 0.89
N ALA A 124 9.53 -0.82 0.67
CA ALA A 124 10.41 -1.06 -0.46
C ALA A 124 11.46 -2.09 -0.08
N TYR A 125 12.00 -2.75 -1.08
CA TYR A 125 13.11 -3.69 -0.96
C TYR A 125 14.32 -3.03 -0.27
N ALA A 126 14.27 -2.90 1.05
CA ALA A 126 15.46 -2.75 1.84
C ALA A 126 15.92 -4.17 2.16
N PRO A 127 17.00 -4.66 1.56
CA PRO A 127 17.50 -6.01 1.85
C PRO A 127 17.73 -6.25 3.34
N SER A 128 18.01 -5.17 4.09
CA SER A 128 18.20 -5.18 5.53
C SER A 128 16.91 -5.31 6.36
N LEU A 129 15.76 -4.85 5.84
CA LEU A 129 14.46 -4.97 6.53
C LEU A 129 13.84 -6.36 6.37
N PHE A 130 14.28 -7.12 5.36
CA PHE A 130 13.85 -8.48 5.12
C PHE A 130 14.95 -9.51 5.40
N ALA A 131 16.09 -9.11 5.89
CA ALA A 131 17.07 -9.99 6.50
C ALA A 131 16.54 -10.44 7.88
N GLU A 132 15.45 -11.21 7.87
CA GLU A 132 15.09 -11.93 9.09
C GLU A 132 16.28 -12.80 9.49
N PRO A 133 16.71 -12.73 10.77
CA PRO A 133 17.75 -13.63 11.29
C PRO A 133 17.29 -15.07 11.00
N GLY A 134 17.99 -15.77 10.11
CA GLY A 134 17.64 -17.13 9.71
C GLY A 134 17.11 -17.29 8.27
N ARG A 135 16.78 -16.21 7.57
CA ARG A 135 16.33 -16.30 6.17
C ARG A 135 17.38 -16.88 5.23
N ASP A 136 18.63 -16.50 5.46
CA ASP A 136 19.76 -17.09 4.70
C ASP A 136 19.95 -18.56 5.04
N ILE A 137 19.69 -18.97 6.26
CA ILE A 137 19.70 -20.37 6.70
C ILE A 137 18.56 -21.13 6.00
N ILE A 138 17.37 -20.56 5.89
CA ILE A 138 16.23 -21.19 5.20
C ILE A 138 16.52 -21.31 3.69
N LEU A 139 17.12 -20.30 3.08
CA LEU A 139 17.55 -20.35 1.68
C LEU A 139 18.66 -21.39 1.47
N LEU A 140 19.61 -21.46 2.38
CA LEU A 140 20.67 -22.45 2.36
C LEU A 140 20.12 -23.87 2.52
N ILE A 141 19.19 -24.09 3.45
CA ILE A 141 18.52 -25.38 3.66
C ILE A 141 17.74 -25.79 2.39
N ARG A 142 17.01 -24.86 1.77
CA ARG A 142 16.30 -25.12 0.52
C ARG A 142 17.26 -25.45 -0.61
N ALA A 143 18.38 -24.75 -0.75
CA ALA A 143 19.39 -25.02 -1.76
C ALA A 143 20.04 -26.39 -1.54
N LEU A 144 20.35 -26.77 -0.30
CA LEU A 144 20.87 -28.08 0.05
C LEU A 144 19.85 -29.21 -0.23
N PHE A 145 18.57 -28.99 0.07
CA PHE A 145 17.51 -29.93 -0.24
C PHE A 145 17.36 -30.15 -1.74
N PHE A 146 17.41 -29.08 -2.54
CA PHE A 146 17.39 -29.15 -4.00
C PHE A 146 18.60 -29.87 -4.55
N ALA A 147 19.81 -29.60 -4.06
CA ALA A 147 21.05 -30.26 -4.48
C ALA A 147 21.04 -31.75 -4.15
N LEU A 148 20.55 -32.13 -2.95
CA LEU A 148 20.40 -33.51 -2.54
C LEU A 148 19.36 -34.25 -3.41
N PHE A 149 18.21 -33.66 -3.64
CA PHE A 149 17.16 -34.25 -4.48
C PHE A 149 17.60 -34.43 -5.91
N PHE A 150 18.27 -33.44 -6.49
CA PHE A 150 18.80 -33.48 -7.84
C PHE A 150 19.96 -34.48 -7.95
N GLY A 151 20.84 -34.58 -6.93
CA GLY A 151 21.90 -35.54 -6.84
C GLY A 151 21.38 -36.98 -6.81
N VAL A 152 20.37 -37.27 -5.99
CA VAL A 152 19.70 -38.57 -5.92
C VAL A 152 19.01 -38.91 -7.25
N PHE A 153 18.35 -37.94 -7.87
CA PHE A 153 17.69 -38.10 -9.16
C PHE A 153 18.70 -38.47 -10.26
N LEU A 154 19.82 -37.73 -10.36
CA LEU A 154 20.86 -38.03 -11.34
C LEU A 154 21.54 -39.38 -11.10
N ALA A 155 21.75 -39.77 -9.83
CA ALA A 155 22.30 -41.07 -9.49
C ALA A 155 21.36 -42.20 -9.92
N ASN A 156 20.06 -42.07 -9.72
CA ASN A 156 19.06 -43.04 -10.17
C ASN A 156 18.97 -43.10 -11.70
N CYS A 157 19.04 -41.97 -12.41
CA CYS A 157 19.09 -41.93 -13.86
C CYS A 157 20.34 -42.67 -14.40
N ARG A 158 21.51 -42.45 -13.81
CA ARG A 158 22.74 -43.16 -14.19
C ARG A 158 22.62 -44.65 -13.97
N PHE A 159 22.01 -45.07 -12.86
CA PHE A 159 21.80 -46.48 -12.56
C PHE A 159 20.87 -47.16 -13.58
N ILE A 160 19.81 -46.49 -14.01
CA ILE A 160 18.88 -47.00 -15.03
C ILE A 160 19.58 -47.14 -16.37
N PHE A 161 20.33 -46.12 -16.83
CA PHE A 161 21.03 -46.13 -18.11
C PHE A 161 22.24 -47.05 -18.15
N SER A 162 22.87 -47.38 -17.02
CA SER A 162 23.95 -48.37 -16.99
C SER A 162 23.38 -49.78 -17.16
N LYS A 163 22.21 -50.08 -16.61
CA LYS A 163 21.59 -51.39 -16.68
C LYS A 163 21.02 -51.72 -18.07
N GLU A 164 20.73 -50.73 -18.90
CA GLU A 164 20.34 -50.92 -20.31
C GLU A 164 21.52 -51.15 -21.24
N ARG A 165 22.74 -50.79 -20.85
CA ARG A 165 23.96 -50.99 -21.66
C ARG A 165 24.54 -52.39 -21.53
N ASP A 166 24.17 -53.10 -20.47
CA ASP A 166 24.64 -54.45 -20.15
C ASP A 166 23.64 -55.55 -20.57
N ARG A 167 22.64 -55.20 -21.38
CA ARG A 167 21.68 -56.08 -22.04
C ARG A 167 21.87 -56.01 -23.56
#